data_1943226d4237fa45975fa00c2169ea85
#
_entry.id   1943226d4237fa45975fa00c2169ea85
#
_cell.length_a   1.000
_cell.length_b   1.000
_cell.length_c   1.000
_cell.angle_alpha   90.00
_cell.angle_beta   90.00
_cell.angle_gamma   90.00
#
_symmetry.space_group_name_H-M   'P 1'
#
loop_
_entity.id
_entity.type
_entity.pdbx_description
1 polymer ?
#
loop_
_entity_poly.entity_id
_entity_poly.type
_entity_poly.pdbx_seq_one_letter_code
_entity_poly.pdbx_strand_id
1 'polypeptide(L)'
;MFAKSTWIKLPRNVLLGHGVLDDVGTAVAELSLAGTPLLVTSPTPDDLAGDRLRAQFDGAETVTVDTASFEAVGEIVEAAEAAGATFLVALGGGKPIDLAKMAADELGVGFVSVPTAASHDGIVSGRSSIPEGDTRHSVAADPPLAVIADTEIMANAPWALTTAGCADIISNYTAVKDWRLARRLKNVEYSEYAAALSEMTAEMLVDNADSIKKGLEESAWVVSKALVSSGVAMSIAGSSRPASGAEHLFSHQLDRIAENPALHGHQVGVGSILTEFLHSGENGQWRAIRDALTAIGAPTTAAELGIDDETVIEALTTAHTIRDRYTILGDGVNEEAAIEVATFTGVI
;
A
#
# COMPACT_ATOMS: atom_id res chain seq x y z
N MET A 1 3.19 17.93 -34.18
CA MET A 1 1.87 17.84 -33.53
C MET A 1 2.09 17.21 -32.17
N PHE A 2 1.67 17.85 -31.07
CA PHE A 2 1.79 17.27 -29.72
C PHE A 2 0.68 16.20 -29.57
N ALA A 3 1.06 14.96 -29.39
CA ALA A 3 0.16 13.82 -29.43
C ALA A 3 0.15 12.99 -28.12
N LYS A 4 0.43 13.65 -26.98
CA LYS A 4 0.34 12.97 -25.68
C LYS A 4 -1.08 13.04 -25.13
N SER A 5 -1.65 11.91 -24.77
CA SER A 5 -2.89 11.80 -24.00
C SER A 5 -2.64 10.87 -22.82
N THR A 6 -3.17 11.20 -21.65
CA THR A 6 -3.07 10.37 -20.45
C THR A 6 -4.47 10.23 -19.85
N TRP A 7 -4.86 9.00 -19.54
CA TRP A 7 -6.04 8.72 -18.75
C TRP A 7 -5.63 8.67 -17.27
N ILE A 8 -6.28 9.48 -16.44
CA ILE A 8 -6.10 9.46 -15.00
C ILE A 8 -7.40 8.96 -14.39
N LYS A 9 -7.34 7.76 -13.80
CA LYS A 9 -8.45 7.15 -13.07
C LYS A 9 -8.25 7.41 -11.58
N LEU A 10 -9.26 7.99 -10.93
CA LEU A 10 -9.24 8.34 -9.51
C LEU A 10 -10.53 7.82 -8.86
N PRO A 11 -10.54 7.57 -7.55
CA PRO A 11 -11.79 7.43 -6.81
C PRO A 11 -12.68 8.66 -7.06
N ARG A 12 -13.96 8.44 -7.33
CA ARG A 12 -14.92 9.54 -7.49
C ARG A 12 -15.24 10.17 -6.14
N ASN A 13 -15.39 9.31 -5.11
CA ASN A 13 -15.72 9.72 -3.75
C ASN A 13 -14.73 9.11 -2.77
N VAL A 14 -14.32 9.89 -1.78
CA VAL A 14 -13.57 9.42 -0.61
C VAL A 14 -14.26 9.95 0.63
N LEU A 15 -14.83 9.06 1.43
CA LEU A 15 -15.47 9.36 2.69
C LEU A 15 -14.61 8.83 3.83
N LEU A 16 -14.10 9.73 4.66
CA LEU A 16 -13.29 9.42 5.84
C LEU A 16 -13.93 10.05 7.05
N GLY A 17 -14.19 9.28 8.09
CA GLY A 17 -14.78 9.82 9.30
C GLY A 17 -15.23 8.77 10.30
N HIS A 18 -15.73 9.24 11.42
CA HIS A 18 -16.30 8.43 12.49
C HIS A 18 -17.67 7.86 12.07
N GLY A 19 -17.86 6.54 12.21
CA GLY A 19 -19.14 5.88 11.97
C GLY A 19 -19.60 5.85 10.50
N VAL A 20 -18.76 6.19 9.54
CA VAL A 20 -19.14 6.30 8.13
C VAL A 20 -19.39 4.94 7.45
N LEU A 21 -19.13 3.83 8.12
CA LEU A 21 -19.46 2.51 7.60
C LEU A 21 -20.94 2.40 7.26
N ASP A 22 -21.82 3.04 8.05
CA ASP A 22 -23.26 3.00 7.83
C ASP A 22 -23.73 3.83 6.62
N ASP A 23 -22.84 4.61 6.04
CA ASP A 23 -23.08 5.45 4.85
C ASP A 23 -22.64 4.77 3.52
N VAL A 24 -22.12 3.53 3.55
CA VAL A 24 -21.62 2.85 2.33
C VAL A 24 -22.72 2.74 1.27
N GLY A 25 -23.93 2.35 1.66
CA GLY A 25 -25.08 2.27 0.75
C GLY A 25 -25.43 3.62 0.11
N THR A 26 -25.37 4.71 0.88
CA THR A 26 -25.58 6.08 0.41
C THR A 26 -24.49 6.49 -0.58
N ALA A 27 -23.21 6.22 -0.24
CA ALA A 27 -22.08 6.52 -1.10
C ALA A 27 -22.14 5.75 -2.44
N VAL A 28 -22.59 4.49 -2.41
CA VAL A 28 -22.83 3.68 -3.63
C VAL A 28 -23.95 4.28 -4.48
N ALA A 29 -25.04 4.72 -3.85
CA ALA A 29 -26.14 5.36 -4.57
C ALA A 29 -25.70 6.68 -5.26
N GLU A 30 -24.84 7.48 -4.63
CA GLU A 30 -24.26 8.68 -5.24
C GLU A 30 -23.38 8.38 -6.47
N LEU A 31 -22.75 7.20 -6.52
CA LEU A 31 -21.99 6.75 -7.67
C LEU A 31 -22.87 6.32 -8.85
N SER A 32 -24.20 6.26 -8.64
CA SER A 32 -25.17 5.75 -9.62
C SER A 32 -24.87 4.30 -10.04
N LEU A 33 -24.33 3.50 -9.16
CA LEU A 33 -24.17 2.06 -9.36
C LEU A 33 -25.53 1.39 -9.20
N ALA A 34 -25.98 0.71 -10.25
CA ALA A 34 -27.25 -0.01 -10.25
C ALA A 34 -27.03 -1.50 -10.09
N GLY A 35 -28.01 -2.17 -9.48
CA GLY A 35 -27.99 -3.61 -9.25
C GLY A 35 -27.47 -3.98 -7.86
N THR A 36 -27.08 -5.25 -7.70
CA THR A 36 -26.67 -5.82 -6.41
C THR A 36 -25.15 -6.04 -6.41
N PRO A 37 -24.43 -5.69 -5.33
CA PRO A 37 -23.00 -5.99 -5.19
C PRO A 37 -22.76 -7.46 -4.80
N LEU A 38 -21.54 -7.94 -5.09
CA LEU A 38 -20.93 -9.00 -4.31
C LEU A 38 -20.06 -8.37 -3.22
N LEU A 39 -20.23 -8.78 -1.97
CA LEU A 39 -19.38 -8.37 -0.87
C LEU A 39 -18.18 -9.31 -0.77
N VAL A 40 -16.96 -8.75 -0.76
CA VAL A 40 -15.72 -9.50 -0.63
C VAL A 40 -15.06 -9.12 0.69
N THR A 41 -14.80 -10.10 1.56
CA THR A 41 -14.27 -9.87 2.89
C THR A 41 -13.28 -10.97 3.31
N SER A 42 -12.77 -10.89 4.53
CA SER A 42 -12.03 -11.97 5.20
C SER A 42 -12.56 -12.16 6.61
N PRO A 43 -12.27 -13.27 7.32
CA PRO A 43 -12.97 -13.62 8.56
C PRO A 43 -13.03 -12.48 9.59
N THR A 44 -11.90 -11.91 9.97
CA THR A 44 -11.85 -10.84 11.00
C THR A 44 -12.63 -9.58 10.62
N PRO A 45 -12.50 -8.99 9.42
CA PRO A 45 -13.33 -7.87 8.99
C PRO A 45 -14.82 -8.22 8.91
N ASP A 46 -15.15 -9.45 8.51
CA ASP A 46 -16.53 -9.89 8.46
C ASP A 46 -17.18 -9.96 9.85
N ASP A 47 -16.47 -10.56 10.81
CA ASP A 47 -16.92 -10.59 12.22
C ASP A 47 -17.07 -9.18 12.81
N LEU A 48 -16.22 -8.25 12.39
CA LEU A 48 -16.18 -6.87 12.91
C LEU A 48 -17.33 -6.01 12.35
N ALA A 49 -17.59 -6.09 11.05
CA ALA A 49 -18.40 -5.10 10.36
C ALA A 49 -19.29 -5.66 9.24
N GLY A 50 -19.19 -6.97 8.94
CA GLY A 50 -19.88 -7.61 7.83
C GLY A 50 -21.39 -7.48 7.90
N ASP A 51 -22.01 -7.71 9.08
CA ASP A 51 -23.46 -7.60 9.25
C ASP A 51 -23.98 -6.17 9.02
N ARG A 52 -23.24 -5.16 9.48
CA ARG A 52 -23.58 -3.74 9.25
C ARG A 52 -23.50 -3.38 7.76
N LEU A 53 -22.53 -3.95 7.06
CA LEU A 53 -22.39 -3.74 5.61
C LEU A 53 -23.49 -4.47 4.83
N ARG A 54 -23.73 -5.75 5.13
CA ARG A 54 -24.78 -6.55 4.49
C ARG A 54 -26.16 -5.92 4.62
N ALA A 55 -26.47 -5.34 5.78
CA ALA A 55 -27.76 -4.69 6.03
C ALA A 55 -28.05 -3.49 5.10
N GLN A 56 -27.07 -2.99 4.37
CA GLN A 56 -27.22 -1.85 3.44
C GLN A 56 -27.53 -2.28 2.00
N PHE A 57 -27.46 -3.59 1.71
CA PHE A 57 -27.62 -4.11 0.35
C PHE A 57 -28.56 -5.30 0.32
N ASP A 58 -29.81 -5.09 -0.08
CA ASP A 58 -30.80 -6.14 -0.19
C ASP A 58 -30.35 -7.25 -1.17
N GLY A 59 -30.27 -8.48 -0.72
CA GLY A 59 -29.96 -9.64 -1.54
C GLY A 59 -28.49 -9.76 -1.96
N ALA A 60 -27.58 -8.98 -1.37
CA ALA A 60 -26.15 -9.12 -1.64
C ALA A 60 -25.59 -10.43 -1.08
N GLU A 61 -24.83 -11.15 -1.91
CA GLU A 61 -24.06 -12.31 -1.49
C GLU A 61 -22.69 -11.89 -0.97
N THR A 62 -22.04 -12.77 -0.19
CA THR A 62 -20.73 -12.50 0.41
C THR A 62 -19.77 -13.65 0.12
N VAL A 63 -18.55 -13.30 -0.31
CA VAL A 63 -17.41 -14.21 -0.41
C VAL A 63 -16.39 -13.85 0.65
N THR A 64 -15.99 -14.85 1.45
CA THR A 64 -14.94 -14.70 2.46
C THR A 64 -13.66 -15.34 1.96
N VAL A 65 -12.57 -14.56 1.91
CA VAL A 65 -11.27 -15.01 1.41
C VAL A 65 -10.26 -15.19 2.53
N ASP A 66 -9.63 -16.36 2.60
CA ASP A 66 -8.63 -16.68 3.63
C ASP A 66 -7.21 -16.31 3.19
N THR A 67 -6.87 -16.56 1.93
CA THR A 67 -5.55 -16.33 1.35
C THR A 67 -5.62 -15.42 0.14
N ALA A 68 -4.57 -14.62 -0.09
CA ALA A 68 -4.44 -13.90 -1.34
C ALA A 68 -3.79 -14.82 -2.38
N SER A 69 -4.48 -15.07 -3.51
CA SER A 69 -3.96 -15.83 -4.64
C SER A 69 -4.74 -15.50 -5.91
N PHE A 70 -4.20 -15.86 -7.08
CA PHE A 70 -4.95 -15.74 -8.34
C PHE A 70 -6.13 -16.70 -8.40
N GLU A 71 -6.06 -17.85 -7.70
CA GLU A 71 -7.19 -18.76 -7.56
C GLU A 71 -8.37 -18.10 -6.82
N ALA A 72 -8.07 -17.42 -5.71
CA ALA A 72 -9.10 -16.67 -4.96
C ALA A 72 -9.72 -15.52 -5.79
N VAL A 73 -8.97 -14.92 -6.72
CA VAL A 73 -9.54 -13.95 -7.68
C VAL A 73 -10.58 -14.67 -8.56
N GLY A 74 -10.24 -15.84 -9.11
CA GLY A 74 -11.16 -16.66 -9.92
C GLY A 74 -12.43 -17.05 -9.16
N GLU A 75 -12.30 -17.46 -7.89
CA GLU A 75 -13.47 -17.78 -7.04
C GLU A 75 -14.39 -16.57 -6.83
N ILE A 76 -13.83 -15.36 -6.66
CA ILE A 76 -14.63 -14.13 -6.55
C ILE A 76 -15.34 -13.83 -7.88
N VAL A 77 -14.66 -14.02 -9.02
CA VAL A 77 -15.25 -13.81 -10.36
C VAL A 77 -16.44 -14.76 -10.57
N GLU A 78 -16.26 -16.06 -10.32
CA GLU A 78 -17.31 -17.06 -10.45
C GLU A 78 -18.51 -16.77 -9.53
N ALA A 79 -18.24 -16.36 -8.28
CA ALA A 79 -19.30 -15.99 -7.34
C ALA A 79 -20.06 -14.73 -7.78
N ALA A 80 -19.35 -13.72 -8.32
CA ALA A 80 -19.97 -12.50 -8.83
C ALA A 80 -20.87 -12.77 -10.04
N GLU A 81 -20.44 -13.63 -10.96
CA GLU A 81 -21.22 -14.06 -12.12
C GLU A 81 -22.47 -14.85 -11.68
N ALA A 82 -22.31 -15.80 -10.75
CA ALA A 82 -23.42 -16.61 -10.24
C ALA A 82 -24.48 -15.76 -9.50
N ALA A 83 -24.04 -14.77 -8.73
CA ALA A 83 -24.91 -13.81 -8.04
C ALA A 83 -25.52 -12.75 -8.98
N GLY A 84 -25.03 -12.63 -10.21
CA GLY A 84 -25.39 -11.53 -11.11
C GLY A 84 -24.97 -10.16 -10.59
N ALA A 85 -23.87 -10.11 -9.85
CA ALA A 85 -23.35 -8.87 -9.26
C ALA A 85 -22.91 -7.88 -10.34
N THR A 86 -23.21 -6.61 -10.15
CA THR A 86 -22.90 -5.54 -11.11
C THR A 86 -21.75 -4.67 -10.66
N PHE A 87 -21.31 -4.79 -9.42
CA PHE A 87 -20.12 -4.18 -8.83
C PHE A 87 -19.69 -4.97 -7.60
N LEU A 88 -18.50 -4.70 -7.07
CA LEU A 88 -17.98 -5.34 -5.88
C LEU A 88 -17.86 -4.33 -4.73
N VAL A 89 -18.01 -4.80 -3.49
CA VAL A 89 -17.70 -4.03 -2.28
C VAL A 89 -16.72 -4.83 -1.43
N ALA A 90 -15.52 -4.31 -1.23
CA ALA A 90 -14.45 -4.98 -0.50
C ALA A 90 -14.32 -4.43 0.91
N LEU A 91 -14.60 -5.27 1.91
CA LEU A 91 -14.48 -4.95 3.34
C LEU A 91 -13.24 -5.61 3.93
N GLY A 92 -12.28 -4.82 4.40
CA GLY A 92 -11.13 -5.37 5.14
C GLY A 92 -9.83 -4.63 4.95
N GLY A 93 -8.72 -5.32 5.20
CA GLY A 93 -7.37 -4.84 4.90
C GLY A 93 -7.00 -5.05 3.44
N GLY A 94 -5.69 -5.02 3.14
CA GLY A 94 -5.20 -5.16 1.78
C GLY A 94 -5.65 -6.41 1.05
N LYS A 95 -5.71 -7.57 1.73
CA LYS A 95 -6.06 -8.85 1.10
C LYS A 95 -7.41 -8.83 0.36
N PRO A 96 -8.57 -8.64 1.02
CA PRO A 96 -9.85 -8.64 0.32
C PRO A 96 -9.97 -7.48 -0.68
N ILE A 97 -9.34 -6.33 -0.40
CA ILE A 97 -9.36 -5.18 -1.32
C ILE A 97 -8.58 -5.46 -2.59
N ASP A 98 -7.38 -6.05 -2.50
CA ASP A 98 -6.57 -6.38 -3.67
C ASP A 98 -7.19 -7.48 -4.53
N LEU A 99 -7.81 -8.49 -3.89
CA LEU A 99 -8.51 -9.56 -4.59
C LEU A 99 -9.77 -9.03 -5.29
N ALA A 100 -10.58 -8.23 -4.60
CA ALA A 100 -11.78 -7.62 -5.20
C ALA A 100 -11.42 -6.66 -6.35
N LYS A 101 -10.33 -5.92 -6.22
CA LYS A 101 -9.81 -5.04 -7.27
C LYS A 101 -9.47 -5.81 -8.54
N MET A 102 -8.75 -6.94 -8.41
CA MET A 102 -8.42 -7.82 -9.52
C MET A 102 -9.66 -8.45 -10.14
N ALA A 103 -10.58 -8.98 -9.33
CA ALA A 103 -11.81 -9.58 -9.83
C ALA A 103 -12.71 -8.55 -10.54
N ALA A 104 -12.78 -7.31 -10.03
CA ALA A 104 -13.53 -6.24 -10.67
C ALA A 104 -12.95 -5.86 -12.04
N ASP A 105 -11.61 -5.83 -12.17
CA ASP A 105 -10.92 -5.58 -13.44
C ASP A 105 -11.20 -6.68 -14.46
N GLU A 106 -11.17 -7.95 -14.03
CA GLU A 106 -11.45 -9.12 -14.88
C GLU A 106 -12.92 -9.15 -15.35
N LEU A 107 -13.84 -8.81 -14.46
CA LEU A 107 -15.28 -8.71 -14.78
C LEU A 107 -15.64 -7.46 -15.59
N GLY A 108 -14.75 -6.47 -15.67
CA GLY A 108 -15.04 -5.17 -16.29
C GLY A 108 -16.06 -4.34 -15.50
N VAL A 109 -16.16 -4.53 -14.18
CA VAL A 109 -17.06 -3.80 -13.27
C VAL A 109 -16.29 -2.89 -12.33
N GLY A 110 -16.98 -1.98 -11.64
CA GLY A 110 -16.35 -1.16 -10.61
C GLY A 110 -16.34 -1.85 -9.24
N PHE A 111 -15.49 -1.34 -8.33
CA PHE A 111 -15.55 -1.76 -6.93
C PHE A 111 -15.45 -0.58 -5.97
N VAL A 112 -15.92 -0.82 -4.74
CA VAL A 112 -15.86 0.12 -3.62
C VAL A 112 -14.94 -0.47 -2.54
N SER A 113 -13.99 0.32 -2.07
CA SER A 113 -13.07 -0.06 -1.00
C SER A 113 -13.60 0.41 0.36
N VAL A 114 -13.75 -0.52 1.29
CA VAL A 114 -14.17 -0.27 2.68
C VAL A 114 -13.07 -0.79 3.62
N PRO A 115 -11.96 -0.02 3.76
CA PRO A 115 -10.83 -0.48 4.56
C PRO A 115 -11.14 -0.49 6.05
N THR A 116 -10.73 -1.56 6.73
CA THR A 116 -10.82 -1.70 8.19
C THR A 116 -9.49 -1.44 8.91
N ALA A 117 -8.43 -1.17 8.17
CA ALA A 117 -7.11 -0.84 8.70
C ALA A 117 -6.35 0.07 7.72
N ALA A 118 -5.57 1.00 8.27
CA ALA A 118 -4.71 1.90 7.51
C ALA A 118 -3.31 1.26 7.31
N SER A 119 -3.21 0.19 6.51
CA SER A 119 -2.01 -0.65 6.46
C SER A 119 -1.08 -0.40 5.27
N HIS A 120 -1.59 0.08 4.14
CA HIS A 120 -0.83 0.43 2.95
C HIS A 120 -1.72 1.17 1.93
N ASP A 121 -1.12 1.84 0.95
CA ASP A 121 -1.81 2.66 -0.05
C ASP A 121 -2.59 1.85 -1.11
N GLY A 122 -2.44 0.53 -1.15
CA GLY A 122 -3.24 -0.38 -1.97
C GLY A 122 -4.74 -0.29 -1.74
N ILE A 123 -5.19 0.22 -0.59
CA ILE A 123 -6.62 0.46 -0.30
C ILE A 123 -7.26 1.50 -1.23
N VAL A 124 -6.46 2.29 -1.93
CA VAL A 124 -6.91 3.39 -2.81
C VAL A 124 -6.34 3.28 -4.21
N SER A 125 -5.15 2.72 -4.36
CA SER A 125 -4.41 2.72 -5.63
C SER A 125 -4.97 1.72 -6.64
N GLY A 126 -4.65 1.94 -7.92
CA GLY A 126 -4.87 0.98 -9.01
C GLY A 126 -3.79 -0.10 -9.09
N ARG A 127 -3.29 -0.56 -7.95
CA ARG A 127 -2.32 -1.65 -7.85
C ARG A 127 -2.81 -2.70 -6.88
N SER A 128 -2.61 -3.96 -7.26
CA SER A 128 -2.85 -5.12 -6.40
C SER A 128 -1.56 -5.88 -6.19
N SER A 129 -1.37 -6.42 -5.01
CA SER A 129 -0.20 -7.21 -4.65
C SER A 129 -0.60 -8.65 -4.35
N ILE A 130 -0.44 -9.54 -5.34
CA ILE A 130 -0.87 -10.94 -5.26
C ILE A 130 0.36 -11.85 -5.19
N PRO A 131 0.47 -12.70 -4.16
CA PRO A 131 1.53 -13.71 -4.09
C PRO A 131 1.26 -14.87 -5.05
N GLU A 132 2.33 -15.38 -5.68
CA GLU A 132 2.32 -16.60 -6.48
C GLU A 132 3.64 -17.36 -6.23
N GLY A 133 3.59 -18.46 -5.51
CA GLY A 133 4.79 -19.15 -5.01
C GLY A 133 5.62 -18.21 -4.13
N ASP A 134 6.90 -18.11 -4.40
CA ASP A 134 7.85 -17.24 -3.68
C ASP A 134 7.91 -15.82 -4.24
N THR A 135 7.02 -15.47 -5.16
CA THR A 135 7.02 -14.16 -5.83
C THR A 135 5.74 -13.40 -5.53
N ARG A 136 5.88 -12.10 -5.28
CA ARG A 136 4.74 -11.20 -5.14
C ARG A 136 4.60 -10.33 -6.39
N HIS A 137 3.46 -10.45 -7.08
CA HIS A 137 3.17 -9.72 -8.30
C HIS A 137 2.47 -8.41 -8.00
N SER A 138 3.04 -7.28 -8.45
CA SER A 138 2.36 -5.99 -8.46
C SER A 138 1.61 -5.81 -9.78
N VAL A 139 0.33 -6.13 -9.77
CA VAL A 139 -0.54 -6.11 -10.96
C VAL A 139 -1.25 -4.76 -11.06
N ALA A 140 -1.37 -4.24 -12.29
CA ALA A 140 -2.16 -3.05 -12.56
C ALA A 140 -3.63 -3.43 -12.69
N ALA A 141 -4.49 -2.64 -12.07
CA ALA A 141 -5.95 -2.71 -12.17
C ALA A 141 -6.53 -1.29 -12.05
N ASP A 142 -7.84 -1.15 -12.03
CA ASP A 142 -8.48 0.13 -11.80
C ASP A 142 -8.54 0.49 -10.30
N PRO A 143 -8.38 1.75 -9.93
CA PRO A 143 -8.60 2.19 -8.55
C PRO A 143 -10.08 2.04 -8.17
N PRO A 144 -10.42 1.98 -6.86
CA PRO A 144 -11.80 1.92 -6.42
C PRO A 144 -12.60 3.12 -6.89
N LEU A 145 -13.89 2.93 -7.17
CA LEU A 145 -14.82 4.02 -7.49
C LEU A 145 -15.07 4.91 -6.27
N ALA A 146 -15.10 4.32 -5.08
CA ALA A 146 -15.11 5.04 -3.82
C ALA A 146 -14.28 4.33 -2.76
N VAL A 147 -13.82 5.12 -1.78
CA VAL A 147 -13.19 4.66 -0.56
C VAL A 147 -14.01 5.16 0.61
N ILE A 148 -14.51 4.25 1.45
CA ILE A 148 -15.25 4.59 2.67
C ILE A 148 -14.47 4.04 3.86
N ALA A 149 -13.75 4.90 4.57
CA ALA A 149 -12.88 4.54 5.66
C ALA A 149 -13.42 5.05 7.00
N ASP A 150 -13.96 4.12 7.78
CA ASP A 150 -14.47 4.38 9.12
C ASP A 150 -13.30 4.48 10.10
N THR A 151 -13.04 5.69 10.58
CA THR A 151 -11.89 5.96 11.44
C THR A 151 -12.04 5.34 12.84
N GLU A 152 -13.26 5.12 13.33
CA GLU A 152 -13.51 4.38 14.57
C GLU A 152 -13.05 2.92 14.42
N ILE A 153 -13.43 2.26 13.34
CA ILE A 153 -13.02 0.88 13.04
C ILE A 153 -11.49 0.80 12.89
N MET A 154 -10.91 1.71 12.11
CA MET A 154 -9.48 1.70 11.82
C MET A 154 -8.62 2.02 13.06
N ALA A 155 -9.09 2.88 13.96
CA ALA A 155 -8.40 3.18 15.23
C ALA A 155 -8.35 1.97 16.18
N ASN A 156 -9.32 1.06 16.07
CA ASN A 156 -9.39 -0.17 16.84
C ASN A 156 -8.67 -1.36 16.18
N ALA A 157 -8.16 -1.19 14.97
CA ALA A 157 -7.35 -2.21 14.30
C ALA A 157 -6.02 -2.46 15.05
N PRO A 158 -5.39 -3.63 14.86
CA PRO A 158 -4.05 -3.88 15.41
C PRO A 158 -3.09 -2.75 15.05
N TRP A 159 -2.46 -2.13 16.06
CA TRP A 159 -1.60 -0.96 15.89
C TRP A 159 -0.46 -1.18 14.88
N ALA A 160 0.05 -2.41 14.80
CA ALA A 160 1.07 -2.78 13.82
C ALA A 160 0.62 -2.52 12.36
N LEU A 161 -0.67 -2.61 12.04
CA LEU A 161 -1.16 -2.29 10.71
C LEU A 161 -1.11 -0.78 10.42
N THR A 162 -1.44 0.04 11.41
CA THR A 162 -1.34 1.50 11.27
C THR A 162 0.11 1.96 11.14
N THR A 163 1.03 1.40 11.96
CA THR A 163 2.46 1.72 11.86
C THR A 163 3.06 1.23 10.55
N ALA A 164 2.58 0.10 10.01
CA ALA A 164 2.96 -0.36 8.68
C ALA A 164 2.50 0.62 7.59
N GLY A 165 1.26 1.13 7.67
CA GLY A 165 0.78 2.15 6.74
C GLY A 165 1.54 3.48 6.83
N CYS A 166 1.92 3.89 8.04
CA CYS A 166 2.80 5.05 8.21
C CYS A 166 4.16 4.85 7.53
N ALA A 167 4.77 3.68 7.74
CA ALA A 167 6.06 3.34 7.17
C ALA A 167 6.00 3.25 5.64
N ASP A 168 4.90 2.72 5.09
CA ASP A 168 4.62 2.68 3.65
C ASP A 168 4.57 4.09 3.06
N ILE A 169 3.90 5.04 3.72
CA ILE A 169 3.86 6.45 3.28
C ILE A 169 5.21 7.15 3.42
N ILE A 170 5.94 6.94 4.51
CA ILE A 170 7.28 7.54 4.72
C ILE A 170 8.23 7.12 3.59
N SER A 171 8.07 5.90 3.07
CA SER A 171 8.88 5.37 1.97
C SER A 171 8.75 6.16 0.66
N ASN A 172 7.66 6.87 0.45
CA ASN A 172 7.47 7.70 -0.72
C ASN A 172 8.61 8.71 -0.91
N TYR A 173 9.24 9.12 0.18
CA TYR A 173 10.39 10.03 0.15
C TYR A 173 11.55 9.45 -0.68
N THR A 174 11.90 8.19 -0.46
CA THR A 174 12.96 7.48 -1.20
C THR A 174 12.50 7.04 -2.58
N ALA A 175 11.25 6.61 -2.72
CA ALA A 175 10.65 6.24 -4.00
C ALA A 175 10.68 7.40 -5.01
N VAL A 176 10.39 8.62 -4.57
CA VAL A 176 10.46 9.81 -5.44
C VAL A 176 11.90 10.13 -5.84
N LYS A 177 12.88 9.94 -4.95
CA LYS A 177 14.31 10.08 -5.29
C LYS A 177 14.73 9.08 -6.36
N ASP A 178 14.35 7.84 -6.24
CA ASP A 178 14.59 6.81 -7.24
C ASP A 178 13.92 7.14 -8.58
N TRP A 179 12.69 7.65 -8.55
CA TRP A 179 12.00 8.06 -9.77
C TRP A 179 12.69 9.22 -10.47
N ARG A 180 13.17 10.23 -9.72
CA ARG A 180 14.01 11.33 -10.25
C ARG A 180 15.31 10.81 -10.84
N LEU A 181 15.96 9.84 -10.17
CA LEU A 181 17.18 9.21 -10.65
C LEU A 181 16.93 8.46 -11.98
N ALA A 182 15.87 7.64 -12.04
CA ALA A 182 15.48 6.92 -13.24
C ALA A 182 15.12 7.85 -14.41
N ARG A 183 14.42 8.97 -14.15
CA ARG A 183 14.17 10.01 -15.15
C ARG A 183 15.49 10.55 -15.74
N ARG A 184 16.45 10.88 -14.89
CA ARG A 184 17.73 11.50 -15.30
C ARG A 184 18.63 10.55 -16.07
N LEU A 185 18.68 9.27 -15.68
CA LEU A 185 19.66 8.31 -16.20
C LEU A 185 19.07 7.35 -17.25
N LYS A 186 17.76 7.09 -17.19
CA LYS A 186 17.07 6.13 -18.08
C LYS A 186 15.94 6.77 -18.89
N ASN A 187 15.74 8.09 -18.79
CA ASN A 187 14.68 8.84 -19.48
C ASN A 187 13.27 8.26 -19.24
N VAL A 188 13.03 7.77 -18.02
CA VAL A 188 11.73 7.24 -17.60
C VAL A 188 10.72 8.38 -17.53
N GLU A 189 9.47 8.10 -17.91
CA GLU A 189 8.39 9.08 -17.79
C GLU A 189 8.23 9.52 -16.32
N TYR A 190 8.02 10.83 -16.12
CA TYR A 190 7.99 11.44 -14.80
C TYR A 190 6.90 12.50 -14.74
N SER A 191 6.14 12.52 -13.65
CA SER A 191 5.15 13.54 -13.34
C SER A 191 5.59 14.37 -12.15
N GLU A 192 5.88 15.63 -12.37
CA GLU A 192 6.25 16.59 -11.30
C GLU A 192 5.14 16.70 -10.24
N TYR A 193 3.86 16.67 -10.66
CA TYR A 193 2.71 16.77 -9.76
C TYR A 193 2.58 15.55 -8.87
N ALA A 194 2.69 14.35 -9.44
CA ALA A 194 2.62 13.11 -8.69
C ALA A 194 3.79 12.99 -7.70
N ALA A 195 5.00 13.35 -8.14
CA ALA A 195 6.18 13.34 -7.29
C ALA A 195 6.07 14.34 -6.13
N ALA A 196 5.62 15.57 -6.40
CA ALA A 196 5.43 16.58 -5.37
C ALA A 196 4.37 16.16 -4.33
N LEU A 197 3.24 15.61 -4.79
CA LEU A 197 2.20 15.12 -3.89
C LEU A 197 2.71 13.99 -3.00
N SER A 198 3.42 13.03 -3.58
CA SER A 198 3.94 11.86 -2.86
C SER A 198 5.01 12.26 -1.84
N GLU A 199 6.00 13.06 -2.24
CA GLU A 199 7.07 13.54 -1.38
C GLU A 199 6.52 14.39 -0.22
N MET A 200 5.64 15.36 -0.51
CA MET A 200 5.00 16.19 0.50
C MET A 200 4.20 15.34 1.51
N THR A 201 3.53 14.28 1.05
CA THR A 201 2.77 13.39 1.95
C THR A 201 3.69 12.66 2.92
N ALA A 202 4.85 12.19 2.46
CA ALA A 202 5.87 11.57 3.31
C ALA A 202 6.47 12.57 4.31
N GLU A 203 6.86 13.76 3.84
CA GLU A 203 7.42 14.82 4.69
C GLU A 203 6.45 15.22 5.81
N MET A 204 5.16 15.43 5.47
CA MET A 204 4.14 15.76 6.46
C MET A 204 3.99 14.66 7.52
N LEU A 205 4.12 13.39 7.16
CA LEU A 205 4.02 12.29 8.12
C LEU A 205 5.26 12.22 9.02
N VAL A 206 6.47 12.42 8.46
CA VAL A 206 7.73 12.49 9.23
C VAL A 206 7.67 13.65 10.23
N ASP A 207 7.28 14.84 9.79
CA ASP A 207 7.23 16.05 10.63
C ASP A 207 6.20 15.95 11.77
N ASN A 208 5.17 15.11 11.60
CA ASN A 208 4.09 14.93 12.57
C ASN A 208 4.07 13.55 13.25
N ALA A 209 5.13 12.77 13.12
CA ALA A 209 5.20 11.40 13.65
C ALA A 209 4.88 11.32 15.16
N ASP A 210 5.35 12.30 15.93
CA ASP A 210 5.08 12.40 17.37
C ASP A 210 3.60 12.57 17.74
N SER A 211 2.76 13.03 16.82
CA SER A 211 1.32 13.18 17.03
C SER A 211 0.53 11.90 16.77
N ILE A 212 1.12 10.94 16.08
CA ILE A 212 0.48 9.67 15.71
C ILE A 212 0.59 8.70 16.88
N LYS A 213 -0.53 8.39 17.52
CA LYS A 213 -0.60 7.60 18.76
C LYS A 213 -1.62 6.48 18.65
N LYS A 214 -1.28 5.35 19.25
CA LYS A 214 -2.18 4.19 19.36
C LYS A 214 -3.49 4.57 20.05
N GLY A 215 -4.59 4.11 19.46
CA GLY A 215 -5.94 4.31 20.03
C GLY A 215 -6.51 5.71 19.85
N LEU A 216 -5.81 6.61 19.16
CA LEU A 216 -6.38 7.89 18.75
C LEU A 216 -7.00 7.77 17.37
N GLU A 217 -8.27 8.07 17.26
CA GLU A 217 -9.01 8.09 15.99
C GLU A 217 -8.44 9.12 15.02
N GLU A 218 -7.97 10.26 15.54
CA GLU A 218 -7.27 11.28 14.75
C GLU A 218 -6.04 10.70 14.02
N SER A 219 -5.31 9.79 14.67
CA SER A 219 -4.17 9.11 14.03
C SER A 219 -4.63 8.25 12.85
N ALA A 220 -5.72 7.49 13.00
CA ALA A 220 -6.31 6.70 11.91
C ALA A 220 -6.75 7.60 10.75
N TRP A 221 -7.36 8.75 11.06
CA TRP A 221 -7.80 9.73 10.08
C TRP A 221 -6.62 10.35 9.30
N VAL A 222 -5.56 10.78 10.00
CA VAL A 222 -4.36 11.36 9.38
C VAL A 222 -3.69 10.35 8.46
N VAL A 223 -3.47 9.12 8.94
CA VAL A 223 -2.80 8.07 8.15
C VAL A 223 -3.66 7.68 6.94
N SER A 224 -4.97 7.55 7.10
CA SER A 224 -5.87 7.25 5.98
C SER A 224 -5.82 8.32 4.89
N LYS A 225 -5.79 9.60 5.26
CA LYS A 225 -5.61 10.70 4.28
C LYS A 225 -4.27 10.63 3.56
N ALA A 226 -3.20 10.27 4.26
CA ALA A 226 -1.90 10.10 3.66
C ALA A 226 -1.89 8.93 2.65
N LEU A 227 -2.51 7.79 3.00
CA LEU A 227 -2.66 6.64 2.10
C LEU A 227 -3.49 7.01 0.84
N VAL A 228 -4.56 7.77 1.02
CA VAL A 228 -5.37 8.29 -0.11
C VAL A 228 -4.50 9.18 -1.01
N SER A 229 -3.72 10.08 -0.44
CA SER A 229 -2.84 10.98 -1.20
C SER A 229 -1.78 10.22 -2.01
N SER A 230 -1.18 9.16 -1.42
CA SER A 230 -0.24 8.27 -2.11
C SER A 230 -0.91 7.55 -3.29
N GLY A 231 -2.08 6.93 -3.07
CA GLY A 231 -2.83 6.26 -4.13
C GLY A 231 -3.23 7.19 -5.28
N VAL A 232 -3.61 8.43 -4.97
CA VAL A 232 -3.88 9.48 -5.96
C VAL A 232 -2.61 9.86 -6.74
N ALA A 233 -1.46 9.98 -6.08
CA ALA A 233 -0.19 10.25 -6.75
C ALA A 233 0.18 9.14 -7.75
N MET A 234 0.00 7.87 -7.38
CA MET A 234 0.19 6.74 -8.29
C MET A 234 -0.76 6.79 -9.49
N SER A 235 -2.02 7.14 -9.27
CA SER A 235 -3.01 7.27 -10.33
C SER A 235 -2.66 8.41 -11.31
N ILE A 236 -2.20 9.56 -10.80
CA ILE A 236 -1.73 10.69 -11.64
C ILE A 236 -0.49 10.27 -12.46
N ALA A 237 0.40 9.49 -11.87
CA ALA A 237 1.61 9.00 -12.54
C ALA A 237 1.33 7.89 -13.56
N GLY A 238 0.20 7.18 -13.45
CA GLY A 238 -0.07 5.96 -14.21
C GLY A 238 0.90 4.81 -13.87
N SER A 239 1.59 4.90 -12.75
CA SER A 239 2.58 3.92 -12.29
C SER A 239 2.75 3.96 -10.78
N SER A 240 3.37 2.92 -10.20
CA SER A 240 3.70 2.90 -8.77
C SER A 240 4.99 3.67 -8.41
N ARG A 241 5.65 4.35 -9.37
CA ARG A 241 6.93 5.01 -9.10
C ARG A 241 6.89 6.12 -8.05
N PRO A 242 5.80 6.87 -7.86
CA PRO A 242 5.71 7.85 -6.77
C PRO A 242 5.82 7.23 -5.36
N ALA A 243 5.40 5.97 -5.22
CA ALA A 243 5.28 5.29 -3.93
C ALA A 243 6.09 3.98 -3.85
N SER A 244 6.93 3.67 -4.84
CA SER A 244 7.66 2.39 -4.85
C SER A 244 8.99 2.54 -5.58
N GLY A 245 10.06 2.44 -4.85
CA GLY A 245 11.45 2.49 -5.29
C GLY A 245 12.26 1.28 -4.83
N ALA A 246 13.50 1.51 -4.46
CA ALA A 246 14.45 0.51 -3.97
C ALA A 246 14.00 -0.13 -2.64
N GLU A 247 13.40 0.64 -1.76
CA GLU A 247 12.85 0.19 -0.48
C GLU A 247 11.77 -0.88 -0.65
N HIS A 248 10.96 -0.76 -1.70
CA HIS A 248 9.97 -1.78 -2.05
C HIS A 248 10.60 -3.01 -2.70
N LEU A 249 11.66 -2.85 -3.51
CA LEU A 249 12.41 -3.98 -4.02
C LEU A 249 13.05 -4.78 -2.89
N PHE A 250 13.58 -4.09 -1.88
CA PHE A 250 14.11 -4.69 -0.66
C PHE A 250 13.03 -5.48 0.10
N SER A 251 11.84 -4.90 0.32
CA SER A 251 10.72 -5.60 0.95
C SER A 251 10.29 -6.85 0.17
N HIS A 252 10.15 -6.74 -1.15
CA HIS A 252 9.79 -7.89 -1.98
C HIS A 252 10.87 -8.98 -2.00
N GLN A 253 12.13 -8.61 -1.83
CA GLN A 253 13.19 -9.58 -1.70
C GLN A 253 13.14 -10.28 -0.33
N LEU A 254 12.85 -9.55 0.74
CA LEU A 254 12.59 -10.15 2.05
C LEU A 254 11.39 -11.11 2.03
N ASP A 255 10.32 -10.77 1.32
CA ASP A 255 9.16 -11.68 1.13
C ASP A 255 9.56 -13.03 0.49
N ARG A 256 10.66 -13.05 -0.31
CA ARG A 256 11.15 -14.27 -0.98
C ARG A 256 12.11 -15.10 -0.16
N ILE A 257 12.98 -14.44 0.63
CA ILE A 257 14.12 -15.13 1.27
C ILE A 257 13.97 -15.26 2.77
N ALA A 258 13.18 -14.42 3.43
CA ALA A 258 12.97 -14.54 4.87
C ALA A 258 12.03 -15.70 5.19
N GLU A 259 12.36 -16.49 6.22
CA GLU A 259 11.51 -17.59 6.67
C GLU A 259 10.13 -17.11 7.15
N ASN A 260 10.11 -15.97 7.86
CA ASN A 260 8.89 -15.32 8.35
C ASN A 260 8.95 -13.82 8.02
N PRO A 261 8.54 -13.41 6.81
CA PRO A 261 8.58 -12.00 6.45
C PRO A 261 7.67 -11.15 7.34
N ALA A 262 8.14 -9.95 7.69
CA ALA A 262 7.38 -8.99 8.48
C ALA A 262 6.26 -8.33 7.64
N LEU A 263 5.46 -7.46 8.26
CA LEU A 263 4.49 -6.66 7.52
C LEU A 263 5.19 -5.84 6.43
N HIS A 264 4.60 -5.80 5.23
CA HIS A 264 5.14 -5.11 4.06
C HIS A 264 5.63 -3.68 4.38
N GLY A 265 4.75 -2.86 4.96
CA GLY A 265 5.12 -1.48 5.31
C GLY A 265 6.28 -1.39 6.30
N HIS A 266 6.40 -2.32 7.25
CA HIS A 266 7.53 -2.38 8.17
C HIS A 266 8.85 -2.68 7.44
N GLN A 267 8.85 -3.66 6.53
CA GLN A 267 10.02 -3.97 5.69
C GLN A 267 10.39 -2.78 4.80
N VAL A 268 9.39 -2.12 4.21
CA VAL A 268 9.58 -0.92 3.39
C VAL A 268 10.13 0.23 4.21
N GLY A 269 9.68 0.43 5.44
CA GLY A 269 10.20 1.43 6.37
C GLY A 269 11.70 1.26 6.67
N VAL A 270 12.12 0.04 7.02
CA VAL A 270 13.55 -0.29 7.20
C VAL A 270 14.32 -0.12 5.89
N GLY A 271 13.75 -0.57 4.77
CA GLY A 271 14.31 -0.35 3.43
C GLY A 271 14.52 1.13 3.12
N SER A 272 13.62 2.01 3.60
CA SER A 272 13.75 3.47 3.40
C SER A 272 14.93 4.07 4.14
N ILE A 273 15.25 3.59 5.34
CA ILE A 273 16.45 4.02 6.08
C ILE A 273 17.70 3.70 5.26
N LEU A 274 17.81 2.44 4.77
CA LEU A 274 18.94 1.97 3.99
C LEU A 274 19.08 2.71 2.65
N THR A 275 17.99 2.82 1.92
CA THR A 275 17.99 3.43 0.58
C THR A 275 18.17 4.93 0.63
N GLU A 276 17.69 5.62 1.66
CA GLU A 276 17.96 7.03 1.85
C GLU A 276 19.46 7.27 2.12
N PHE A 277 20.10 6.41 2.91
CA PHE A 277 21.54 6.50 3.11
C PHE A 277 22.30 6.28 1.80
N LEU A 278 21.88 5.31 0.97
CA LEU A 278 22.47 5.09 -0.35
C LEU A 278 22.33 6.30 -1.26
N HIS A 279 21.20 7.02 -1.20
CA HIS A 279 20.96 8.22 -2.01
C HIS A 279 21.78 9.43 -1.56
N SER A 280 21.93 9.65 -0.26
CA SER A 280 22.32 10.95 0.30
C SER A 280 23.48 10.87 1.30
N GLY A 281 23.93 9.67 1.66
CA GLY A 281 25.02 9.45 2.62
C GLY A 281 24.68 9.91 4.03
N GLU A 282 25.73 10.22 4.80
CA GLU A 282 25.60 10.58 6.21
C GLU A 282 24.72 11.80 6.49
N ASN A 283 24.69 12.76 5.56
CA ASN A 283 23.93 14.00 5.67
C ASN A 283 22.51 13.90 5.12
N GLY A 284 22.07 12.70 4.71
CA GLY A 284 20.72 12.44 4.24
C GLY A 284 19.68 12.46 5.35
N GLN A 285 18.43 12.30 4.96
CA GLN A 285 17.28 12.31 5.89
C GLN A 285 17.03 10.96 6.57
N TRP A 286 17.91 9.98 6.43
CA TRP A 286 17.72 8.64 6.99
C TRP A 286 17.53 8.64 8.52
N ARG A 287 18.14 9.62 9.24
CA ARG A 287 17.93 9.78 10.69
C ARG A 287 16.52 10.26 10.98
N ALA A 288 16.03 11.26 10.24
CA ALA A 288 14.67 11.77 10.41
C ALA A 288 13.63 10.68 10.09
N ILE A 289 13.86 9.87 9.05
CA ILE A 289 13.03 8.70 8.71
C ILE A 289 13.04 7.70 9.88
N ARG A 290 14.21 7.32 10.38
CA ARG A 290 14.35 6.38 11.50
C ARG A 290 13.68 6.90 12.77
N ASP A 291 13.89 8.18 13.10
CA ASP A 291 13.33 8.81 14.29
C ASP A 291 11.79 8.86 14.21
N ALA A 292 11.24 9.19 13.03
CA ALA A 292 9.81 9.15 12.78
C ALA A 292 9.22 7.73 12.92
N LEU A 293 9.85 6.72 12.31
CA LEU A 293 9.44 5.31 12.46
C LEU A 293 9.47 4.88 13.93
N THR A 294 10.52 5.26 14.66
CA THR A 294 10.63 4.98 16.11
C THR A 294 9.50 5.67 16.89
N ALA A 295 9.19 6.93 16.60
CA ALA A 295 8.16 7.71 17.29
C ALA A 295 6.76 7.10 17.14
N ILE A 296 6.45 6.52 15.99
CA ILE A 296 5.17 5.82 15.74
C ILE A 296 5.18 4.36 16.23
N GLY A 297 6.35 3.82 16.60
CA GLY A 297 6.51 2.42 17.03
C GLY A 297 6.57 1.40 15.90
N ALA A 298 7.04 1.82 14.72
CA ALA A 298 7.37 0.92 13.62
C ALA A 298 8.81 0.38 13.79
N PRO A 299 9.13 -0.84 13.29
CA PRO A 299 10.47 -1.37 13.27
C PRO A 299 11.47 -0.48 12.53
N THR A 300 12.68 -0.40 13.07
CA THR A 300 13.81 0.34 12.47
C THR A 300 15.08 -0.52 12.33
N THR A 301 15.03 -1.77 12.83
CA THR A 301 16.15 -2.70 12.80
C THR A 301 15.74 -4.08 12.29
N ALA A 302 16.70 -4.89 11.85
CA ALA A 302 16.52 -6.29 11.47
C ALA A 302 15.87 -7.10 12.61
N ALA A 303 16.40 -6.93 13.84
CA ALA A 303 15.88 -7.61 15.03
C ALA A 303 14.41 -7.26 15.33
N GLU A 304 14.00 -6.00 15.16
CA GLU A 304 12.62 -5.56 15.35
C GLU A 304 11.69 -6.08 14.23
N LEU A 305 12.21 -6.32 13.01
CA LEU A 305 11.48 -7.04 11.96
C LEU A 305 11.35 -8.55 12.26
N GLY A 306 12.15 -9.10 13.19
CA GLY A 306 12.24 -10.53 13.43
C GLY A 306 13.03 -11.26 12.32
N ILE A 307 13.92 -10.56 11.62
CA ILE A 307 14.74 -11.05 10.52
C ILE A 307 16.21 -10.96 10.94
N ASP A 308 17.02 -11.95 10.59
CA ASP A 308 18.44 -11.94 10.89
C ASP A 308 19.22 -10.97 10.00
N ASP A 309 20.38 -10.53 10.47
CA ASP A 309 21.23 -9.55 9.80
C ASP A 309 21.70 -10.05 8.43
N GLU A 310 21.99 -11.34 8.29
CA GLU A 310 22.46 -11.95 7.03
C GLU A 310 21.38 -11.87 5.96
N THR A 311 20.14 -12.19 6.31
CA THR A 311 18.98 -12.07 5.42
C THR A 311 18.73 -10.63 4.98
N VAL A 312 18.90 -9.64 5.87
CA VAL A 312 18.79 -8.21 5.52
C VAL A 312 19.87 -7.80 4.53
N ILE A 313 21.12 -8.24 4.72
CA ILE A 313 22.22 -7.97 3.80
C ILE A 313 21.97 -8.65 2.44
N GLU A 314 21.56 -9.92 2.43
CA GLU A 314 21.21 -10.62 1.21
C GLU A 314 20.09 -9.91 0.46
N ALA A 315 19.05 -9.47 1.17
CA ALA A 315 17.96 -8.70 0.56
C ALA A 315 18.47 -7.41 -0.10
N LEU A 316 19.33 -6.63 0.58
CA LEU A 316 19.84 -5.37 0.04
C LEU A 316 20.73 -5.58 -1.21
N THR A 317 21.54 -6.63 -1.22
CA THR A 317 22.46 -6.94 -2.33
C THR A 317 21.73 -7.49 -3.56
N THR A 318 20.61 -8.20 -3.37
CA THR A 318 19.90 -8.92 -4.44
C THR A 318 18.57 -8.29 -4.85
N ALA A 319 18.06 -7.29 -4.12
CA ALA A 319 16.77 -6.64 -4.39
C ALA A 319 16.63 -6.07 -5.83
N HIS A 320 17.73 -5.65 -6.45
CA HIS A 320 17.73 -5.15 -7.83
C HIS A 320 17.22 -6.17 -8.86
N THR A 321 17.24 -7.47 -8.52
CA THR A 321 16.80 -8.57 -9.40
C THR A 321 15.29 -8.81 -9.39
N ILE A 322 14.55 -8.19 -8.45
CA ILE A 322 13.11 -8.43 -8.26
C ILE A 322 12.29 -8.08 -9.51
N ARG A 323 12.63 -6.98 -10.17
CA ARG A 323 11.96 -6.56 -11.41
C ARG A 323 12.81 -5.53 -12.16
N ASP A 324 12.54 -5.38 -13.44
CA ASP A 324 13.17 -4.35 -14.29
C ASP A 324 12.68 -2.95 -13.88
N ARG A 325 13.30 -2.42 -12.81
CA ARG A 325 13.06 -1.06 -12.30
C ARG A 325 14.40 -0.43 -11.90
N TYR A 326 14.81 0.58 -12.63
CA TYR A 326 16.01 1.32 -12.27
C TYR A 326 15.78 2.16 -11.01
N THR A 327 16.65 1.96 -10.03
CA THR A 327 16.65 2.59 -8.70
C THR A 327 18.09 2.90 -8.28
N ILE A 328 18.31 3.40 -7.07
CA ILE A 328 19.63 3.62 -6.49
C ILE A 328 20.46 2.32 -6.36
N LEU A 329 19.79 1.18 -6.33
CA LEU A 329 20.50 -0.12 -6.29
C LEU A 329 21.29 -0.43 -7.57
N GLY A 330 20.98 0.25 -8.68
CA GLY A 330 21.68 0.05 -9.96
C GLY A 330 21.68 -1.41 -10.41
N ASP A 331 22.86 -1.97 -10.61
CA ASP A 331 23.08 -3.37 -10.97
C ASP A 331 23.38 -4.25 -9.74
N GLY A 332 23.15 -3.75 -8.53
CA GLY A 332 23.32 -4.39 -7.23
C GLY A 332 24.31 -3.65 -6.33
N VAL A 333 24.03 -3.67 -5.03
CA VAL A 333 24.95 -3.21 -3.98
C VAL A 333 25.86 -4.37 -3.63
N ASN A 334 27.17 -4.16 -3.53
CA ASN A 334 28.08 -5.22 -3.09
C ASN A 334 27.93 -5.44 -1.58
N GLU A 335 28.34 -6.63 -1.10
CA GLU A 335 28.14 -7.07 0.27
C GLU A 335 28.85 -6.14 1.29
N GLU A 336 30.07 -5.68 1.01
CA GLU A 336 30.82 -4.79 1.89
C GLU A 336 30.10 -3.45 2.09
N ALA A 337 29.59 -2.85 1.00
CA ALA A 337 28.79 -1.64 1.08
C ALA A 337 27.45 -1.85 1.76
N ALA A 338 26.80 -3.00 1.56
CA ALA A 338 25.54 -3.34 2.23
C ALA A 338 25.73 -3.46 3.75
N ILE A 339 26.79 -4.12 4.21
CA ILE A 339 27.16 -4.23 5.63
C ILE A 339 27.47 -2.83 6.20
N GLU A 340 28.27 -2.03 5.50
CA GLU A 340 28.60 -0.66 5.93
C GLU A 340 27.35 0.20 6.12
N VAL A 341 26.47 0.21 5.13
CA VAL A 341 25.20 0.97 5.17
C VAL A 341 24.31 0.51 6.31
N ALA A 342 24.10 -0.80 6.45
CA ALA A 342 23.21 -1.36 7.47
C ALA A 342 23.75 -1.11 8.89
N THR A 343 25.06 -1.29 9.10
CA THR A 343 25.72 -1.00 10.38
C THR A 343 25.71 0.49 10.70
N PHE A 344 26.04 1.36 9.73
CA PHE A 344 26.10 2.80 9.96
C PHE A 344 24.74 3.40 10.29
N THR A 345 23.70 2.90 9.65
CA THR A 345 22.32 3.33 9.89
C THR A 345 21.71 2.70 11.15
N GLY A 346 22.37 1.70 11.73
CA GLY A 346 21.90 0.96 12.90
C GLY A 346 20.71 0.05 12.61
N VAL A 347 20.60 -0.43 11.36
CA VAL A 347 19.61 -1.44 10.95
C VAL A 347 20.05 -2.82 11.41
N ILE A 348 21.38 -3.08 11.41
CA ILE A 348 22.03 -4.27 12.00
C ILE A 348 23.02 -3.86 13.05
#